data_cbf519783750d53b94fd20008dae5c41
#
_entry.id   cbf519783750d53b94fd20008dae5c41
#
_cell.length_a   1.000
_cell.length_b   1.000
_cell.length_c   1.000
_cell.angle_alpha   90.00
_cell.angle_beta   90.00
_cell.angle_gamma   90.00
#
_symmetry.space_group_name_H-M   'P 1'
#
loop_
_entity.id
_entity.type
_entity.pdbx_description
1 polymer ?
#
loop_
_entity_poly.entity_id
_entity_poly.type
_entity_poly.pdbx_seq_one_letter_code
_entity_poly.pdbx_strand_id
1 'polypeptide(L)'
;MLKKSEVLQKAVPVNIVTGFLNSGKTTFLNSIFSQNKTKRICCIQLENGNVPLCINTNNEHLAILTFTKKQLDTDIKFVINGIYQYLADHHLDEIWIEWNGMTDFSVLESLFLTHILEHTVCLSDFCSVKKIIHITNANTQESLLKNTGTMLMEQIYHSQFIIVNRCTSKIQEKELQKLIKSYSPRSKIIFTDEISNSSFKLIDTKKQFLFLPFLCGIGAIGIFYILASAFFPLWNISIGTVISIFLGIILQAIPFLLIGVLLSSFIQVFLSEKVIQRWFPKNALLGMLFALVCGFCFPVCDCATIPMFKSLIKKGVPTSSAVVFMVATPVINPVVIVSTYYAFNGNWKIVLARILLGMICAIGIGFIFTFKPMQVSYSAKSYEYNCECGCLFLSQKPGWKGKISLFWQHAQNEFFNVGKFLLIGTFISTVFQVISSKISWTDANLNTILSILLLMGMAFLLSLCSSSDAIVARSFANQFPFISILGFLVFGPMIDIKNLTMLSGNFSKKFIAKLTVTVFFVCFFVMCICSFIGLERYIV
;
A
#
# COMPACT_ATOMS: atom_id res chain seq x y z
N MET A 1 -37.10 -23.91 10.54
CA MET A 1 -36.67 -23.64 9.14
C MET A 1 -37.15 -22.25 8.75
N LEU A 2 -36.39 -21.21 9.05
CA LEU A 2 -36.68 -19.84 8.60
C LEU A 2 -36.23 -19.74 7.14
N LYS A 3 -37.15 -19.39 6.25
CA LYS A 3 -36.95 -19.29 4.81
C LYS A 3 -35.83 -18.30 4.49
N LYS A 4 -34.86 -18.74 3.72
CA LYS A 4 -33.70 -18.00 3.20
C LYS A 4 -34.08 -16.72 2.39
N SER A 5 -35.35 -16.41 2.22
CA SER A 5 -35.90 -15.33 1.40
C SER A 5 -36.31 -14.06 2.17
N GLU A 6 -36.32 -14.06 3.50
CA GLU A 6 -36.76 -12.89 4.30
C GLU A 6 -35.63 -12.13 5.01
N VAL A 7 -34.39 -12.62 4.99
CA VAL A 7 -33.24 -12.02 5.68
C VAL A 7 -32.38 -11.17 4.75
N LEU A 8 -32.98 -10.45 3.83
CA LEU A 8 -32.33 -9.33 3.13
C LEU A 8 -32.47 -8.02 3.94
N GLN A 9 -32.43 -8.11 5.26
CA GLN A 9 -32.32 -6.93 6.10
C GLN A 9 -30.88 -6.38 6.04
N LYS A 10 -30.81 -5.06 5.94
CA LYS A 10 -29.58 -4.26 5.97
C LYS A 10 -28.72 -4.70 7.17
N ALA A 11 -27.48 -5.13 6.96
CA ALA A 11 -26.60 -5.58 8.01
C ALA A 11 -26.53 -4.55 9.14
N VAL A 12 -26.73 -4.99 10.39
CA VAL A 12 -26.75 -4.10 11.56
C VAL A 12 -25.36 -3.49 11.75
N PRO A 13 -25.23 -2.17 11.86
CA PRO A 13 -23.94 -1.52 12.07
C PRO A 13 -23.40 -1.80 13.47
N VAL A 14 -22.14 -2.25 13.55
CA VAL A 14 -21.42 -2.53 14.79
C VAL A 14 -20.37 -1.46 15.03
N ASN A 15 -20.36 -0.86 16.19
CA ASN A 15 -19.33 0.06 16.66
C ASN A 15 -18.54 -0.60 17.80
N ILE A 16 -17.22 -0.58 17.72
CA ILE A 16 -16.34 -1.23 18.70
C ILE A 16 -15.59 -0.16 19.46
N VAL A 17 -15.65 -0.26 20.80
CA VAL A 17 -14.88 0.60 21.71
C VAL A 17 -13.79 -0.24 22.34
N THR A 18 -12.54 0.11 22.12
CA THR A 18 -11.34 -0.56 22.62
C THR A 18 -10.54 0.38 23.50
N GLY A 19 -9.63 -0.16 24.28
CA GLY A 19 -8.75 0.62 25.17
C GLY A 19 -8.50 -0.13 26.47
N PHE A 20 -7.49 0.29 27.20
CA PHE A 20 -7.08 -0.37 28.44
C PHE A 20 -8.08 -0.17 29.57
N LEU A 21 -7.95 -0.95 30.63
CA LEU A 21 -8.79 -0.78 31.84
C LEU A 21 -8.65 0.65 32.38
N ASN A 22 -9.72 1.25 32.87
CA ASN A 22 -9.78 2.62 33.36
C ASN A 22 -9.44 3.74 32.35
N SER A 23 -9.45 3.45 31.04
CA SER A 23 -9.28 4.48 30.00
C SER A 23 -10.52 5.37 29.80
N GLY A 24 -11.69 4.94 30.29
CA GLY A 24 -12.96 5.67 30.15
C GLY A 24 -13.93 5.09 29.11
N LYS A 25 -13.77 3.82 28.68
CA LYS A 25 -14.66 3.14 27.72
C LYS A 25 -16.13 3.17 28.14
N THR A 26 -16.40 2.69 29.36
CA THR A 26 -17.77 2.61 29.92
C THR A 26 -18.39 3.99 30.09
N THR A 27 -17.60 5.00 30.51
CA THR A 27 -18.05 6.40 30.59
C THR A 27 -18.46 6.94 29.22
N PHE A 28 -17.67 6.63 28.19
CA PHE A 28 -17.98 7.01 26.82
C PHE A 28 -19.25 6.34 26.31
N LEU A 29 -19.43 5.04 26.54
CA LEU A 29 -20.65 4.31 26.18
C LEU A 29 -21.88 4.88 26.88
N ASN A 30 -21.80 5.16 28.18
CA ASN A 30 -22.88 5.79 28.94
C ASN A 30 -23.27 7.15 28.35
N SER A 31 -22.29 7.96 27.89
CA SER A 31 -22.56 9.24 27.25
C SER A 31 -23.28 9.08 25.92
N ILE A 32 -22.99 8.04 25.15
CA ILE A 32 -23.67 7.72 23.89
C ILE A 32 -25.11 7.28 24.13
N PHE A 33 -25.31 6.37 25.07
CA PHE A 33 -26.64 5.82 25.35
C PHE A 33 -27.58 6.85 25.94
N SER A 34 -27.08 7.82 26.70
CA SER A 34 -27.87 8.93 27.21
C SER A 34 -28.42 9.86 26.11
N GLN A 35 -27.73 9.96 24.97
CA GLN A 35 -28.13 10.80 23.84
C GLN A 35 -29.07 10.08 22.84
N ASN A 36 -28.94 8.77 22.70
CA ASN A 36 -29.66 8.00 21.68
C ASN A 36 -30.84 7.23 22.31
N LYS A 37 -31.81 7.96 22.85
CA LYS A 37 -32.99 7.37 23.52
C LYS A 37 -34.00 6.69 22.59
N THR A 38 -33.95 7.01 21.29
CA THR A 38 -34.94 6.52 20.29
C THR A 38 -34.47 5.30 19.49
N LYS A 39 -33.17 5.00 19.53
CA LYS A 39 -32.60 3.86 18.78
C LYS A 39 -32.60 2.59 19.63
N ARG A 40 -32.90 1.47 18.98
CA ARG A 40 -32.75 0.13 19.58
C ARG A 40 -31.30 -0.30 19.50
N ILE A 41 -30.62 -0.22 20.65
CA ILE A 41 -29.18 -0.47 20.77
C ILE A 41 -28.94 -1.71 21.61
N CYS A 42 -28.07 -2.60 21.12
CA CYS A 42 -27.52 -3.68 21.91
C CYS A 42 -26.05 -3.36 22.25
N CYS A 43 -25.73 -3.35 23.55
CA CYS A 43 -24.36 -3.25 24.03
C CYS A 43 -23.85 -4.63 24.44
N ILE A 44 -22.75 -5.07 23.81
CA ILE A 44 -22.07 -6.31 24.17
C ILE A 44 -20.84 -5.95 25.00
N GLN A 45 -20.85 -6.33 26.25
CA GLN A 45 -19.78 -6.06 27.20
C GLN A 45 -18.92 -7.31 27.38
N LEU A 46 -17.64 -7.21 27.03
CA LEU A 46 -16.65 -8.29 27.13
C LEU A 46 -15.60 -8.02 28.20
N GLU A 47 -15.79 -6.96 28.99
CA GLU A 47 -14.92 -6.57 30.09
C GLU A 47 -15.77 -6.01 31.24
N ASN A 48 -15.59 -6.52 32.43
CA ASN A 48 -16.22 -5.95 33.65
C ASN A 48 -15.32 -4.84 34.18
N GLY A 49 -15.66 -3.59 33.90
CA GLY A 49 -15.01 -2.40 34.45
C GLY A 49 -15.53 -2.03 35.85
N ASN A 50 -14.83 -1.10 36.51
CA ASN A 50 -15.23 -0.59 37.84
C ASN A 50 -16.48 0.32 37.81
N VAL A 51 -16.88 0.79 36.64
CA VAL A 51 -18.06 1.63 36.43
C VAL A 51 -19.12 0.78 35.74
N PRO A 52 -20.31 0.59 36.37
CA PRO A 52 -21.40 -0.13 35.72
C PRO A 52 -21.93 0.66 34.52
N LEU A 53 -22.37 -0.07 33.48
CA LEU A 53 -23.20 0.54 32.44
C LEU A 53 -24.51 0.98 33.08
N CYS A 54 -24.75 2.29 33.12
CA CYS A 54 -25.95 2.84 33.67
C CYS A 54 -27.13 2.59 32.74
N ILE A 55 -27.95 1.60 33.06
CA ILE A 55 -29.29 1.48 32.48
C ILE A 55 -30.11 2.59 33.15
N ASN A 56 -30.20 3.75 32.50
CA ASN A 56 -31.22 4.72 32.93
C ASN A 56 -32.58 4.03 32.72
N THR A 57 -33.32 3.86 33.78
CA THR A 57 -34.61 3.16 33.84
C THR A 57 -35.67 3.64 32.83
N ASN A 58 -35.37 4.70 32.08
CA ASN A 58 -36.22 5.29 31.04
C ASN A 58 -35.80 4.93 29.58
N ASN A 59 -34.89 3.98 29.37
CA ASN A 59 -34.44 3.61 28.03
C ASN A 59 -34.82 2.15 27.73
N GLU A 60 -36.10 1.93 27.38
CA GLU A 60 -36.66 0.61 27.03
C GLU A 60 -36.01 -0.01 25.77
N HIS A 61 -35.19 0.74 25.08
CA HIS A 61 -34.57 0.36 23.81
C HIS A 61 -33.07 -0.03 23.93
N LEU A 62 -32.50 -0.08 25.15
CA LEU A 62 -31.13 -0.48 25.39
C LEU A 62 -31.07 -1.89 26.01
N ALA A 63 -30.45 -2.82 25.31
CA ALA A 63 -30.15 -4.16 25.85
C ALA A 63 -28.63 -4.29 26.11
N ILE A 64 -28.27 -4.99 27.18
CA ILE A 64 -26.89 -5.28 27.54
C ILE A 64 -26.69 -6.78 27.60
N LEU A 65 -25.76 -7.28 26.78
CA LEU A 65 -25.27 -8.67 26.84
C LEU A 65 -23.88 -8.66 27.45
N THR A 66 -23.67 -9.39 28.53
CA THR A 66 -22.39 -9.46 29.24
C THR A 66 -21.78 -10.85 29.07
N PHE A 67 -20.52 -10.89 28.63
CA PHE A 67 -19.73 -12.12 28.55
C PHE A 67 -18.39 -11.89 29.24
N THR A 68 -17.86 -12.92 29.89
CA THR A 68 -16.57 -12.85 30.57
C THR A 68 -15.43 -13.13 29.58
N LYS A 69 -14.24 -12.57 29.86
CA LYS A 69 -13.02 -12.89 29.08
C LYS A 69 -12.78 -14.40 29.03
N LYS A 70 -13.01 -15.12 30.13
CA LYS A 70 -12.85 -16.57 30.19
C LYS A 70 -13.75 -17.29 29.19
N GLN A 71 -15.01 -16.88 29.06
CA GLN A 71 -15.94 -17.43 28.05
C GLN A 71 -15.48 -17.13 26.61
N LEU A 72 -14.94 -15.93 26.39
CA LEU A 72 -14.41 -15.56 25.07
C LEU A 72 -13.18 -16.39 24.68
N ASP A 73 -12.29 -16.65 25.64
CA ASP A 73 -11.02 -17.38 25.39
C ASP A 73 -11.23 -18.90 25.33
N THR A 74 -12.19 -19.47 26.10
CA THR A 74 -12.41 -20.93 26.19
C THR A 74 -13.48 -21.44 25.25
N ASP A 75 -14.56 -20.68 25.03
CA ASP A 75 -15.69 -21.08 24.19
C ASP A 75 -16.29 -19.90 23.41
N ILE A 76 -15.58 -19.47 22.41
CA ILE A 76 -16.01 -18.38 21.53
C ILE A 76 -17.35 -18.69 20.85
N LYS A 77 -17.68 -19.99 20.62
CA LYS A 77 -18.94 -20.40 20.00
C LYS A 77 -20.14 -20.11 20.90
N PHE A 78 -19.98 -20.25 22.20
CA PHE A 78 -21.03 -19.88 23.18
C PHE A 78 -21.36 -18.39 23.07
N VAL A 79 -20.34 -17.54 23.02
CA VAL A 79 -20.51 -16.08 22.86
C VAL A 79 -21.21 -15.75 21.54
N ILE A 80 -20.76 -16.38 20.43
CA ILE A 80 -21.34 -16.18 19.10
C ILE A 80 -22.81 -16.58 19.07
N ASN A 81 -23.17 -17.75 19.64
CA ASN A 81 -24.54 -18.24 19.68
C ASN A 81 -25.44 -17.32 20.53
N GLY A 82 -24.96 -16.81 21.66
CA GLY A 82 -25.71 -15.87 22.48
C GLY A 82 -26.02 -14.56 21.74
N ILE A 83 -25.03 -14.03 21.02
CA ILE A 83 -25.21 -12.83 20.19
C ILE A 83 -26.19 -13.11 19.05
N TYR A 84 -26.04 -14.25 18.37
CA TYR A 84 -26.89 -14.63 17.25
C TYR A 84 -28.35 -14.82 17.65
N GLN A 85 -28.63 -15.53 18.76
CA GLN A 85 -29.99 -15.71 19.25
C GLN A 85 -30.64 -14.37 19.54
N TYR A 86 -29.92 -13.46 20.20
CA TYR A 86 -30.47 -12.15 20.49
C TYR A 86 -30.79 -11.34 19.21
N LEU A 87 -29.92 -11.42 18.20
CA LEU A 87 -30.12 -10.78 16.90
C LEU A 87 -31.29 -11.37 16.10
N ALA A 88 -31.56 -12.68 16.28
CA ALA A 88 -32.68 -13.34 15.61
C ALA A 88 -34.04 -12.91 16.17
N ASP A 89 -34.10 -12.63 17.48
CA ASP A 89 -35.35 -12.32 18.21
C ASP A 89 -35.65 -10.80 18.23
N HIS A 90 -34.66 -9.94 17.97
CA HIS A 90 -34.82 -8.50 18.12
C HIS A 90 -34.33 -7.71 16.90
N HIS A 91 -35.10 -6.73 16.46
CA HIS A 91 -34.68 -5.77 15.45
C HIS A 91 -33.85 -4.65 16.10
N LEU A 92 -32.57 -4.55 15.71
CA LEU A 92 -31.63 -3.58 16.25
C LEU A 92 -31.23 -2.53 15.22
N ASP A 93 -31.05 -1.30 15.64
CA ASP A 93 -30.56 -0.21 14.82
C ASP A 93 -29.02 -0.11 14.85
N GLU A 94 -28.42 -0.41 16.02
CA GLU A 94 -26.96 -0.37 16.21
C GLU A 94 -26.53 -1.40 17.27
N ILE A 95 -25.30 -1.94 17.10
CA ILE A 95 -24.63 -2.75 18.12
C ILE A 95 -23.37 -2.01 18.55
N TRP A 96 -23.13 -1.99 19.87
CA TRP A 96 -21.91 -1.47 20.46
C TRP A 96 -21.18 -2.59 21.21
N ILE A 97 -19.89 -2.78 20.96
CA ILE A 97 -19.06 -3.78 21.64
C ILE A 97 -18.03 -3.07 22.49
N GLU A 98 -18.07 -3.29 23.81
CA GLU A 98 -16.99 -2.91 24.72
C GLU A 98 -15.93 -4.01 24.71
N TRP A 99 -14.85 -3.79 23.95
CA TRP A 99 -13.77 -4.75 23.77
C TRP A 99 -12.79 -4.71 24.94
N ASN A 100 -12.33 -5.90 25.37
CA ASN A 100 -11.33 -6.00 26.43
C ASN A 100 -9.94 -5.54 25.91
N GLY A 101 -9.35 -4.56 26.61
CA GLY A 101 -8.06 -3.98 26.25
C GLY A 101 -6.85 -4.92 26.33
N MET A 102 -7.03 -6.09 26.98
CA MET A 102 -5.99 -7.13 27.12
C MET A 102 -6.27 -8.38 26.26
N THR A 103 -7.12 -8.27 25.25
CA THR A 103 -7.43 -9.37 24.34
C THR A 103 -6.95 -9.02 22.94
N ASP A 104 -6.31 -9.99 22.27
CA ASP A 104 -5.81 -9.81 20.89
C ASP A 104 -6.94 -9.47 19.92
N PHE A 105 -6.62 -8.67 18.93
CA PHE A 105 -7.57 -8.29 17.89
C PHE A 105 -7.95 -9.45 16.97
N SER A 106 -7.12 -10.48 16.88
CA SER A 106 -7.39 -11.73 16.17
C SER A 106 -8.60 -12.50 16.75
N VAL A 107 -8.85 -12.37 18.06
CA VAL A 107 -10.04 -12.97 18.71
C VAL A 107 -11.32 -12.25 18.23
N LEU A 108 -11.26 -10.95 17.99
CA LEU A 108 -12.37 -10.19 17.41
C LEU A 108 -12.69 -10.68 15.99
N GLU A 109 -11.66 -10.95 15.16
CA GLU A 109 -11.86 -11.56 13.85
C GLU A 109 -12.52 -12.93 13.96
N SER A 110 -12.06 -13.76 14.89
CA SER A 110 -12.64 -15.07 15.15
C SER A 110 -14.10 -14.97 15.57
N LEU A 111 -14.47 -13.99 16.37
CA LEU A 111 -15.86 -13.76 16.80
C LEU A 111 -16.81 -13.53 15.60
N PHE A 112 -16.37 -12.82 14.58
CA PHE A 112 -17.20 -12.50 13.42
C PHE A 112 -17.14 -13.56 12.30
N LEU A 113 -16.02 -14.30 12.17
CA LEU A 113 -15.76 -15.22 11.08
C LEU A 113 -16.00 -16.70 11.40
N THR A 114 -16.13 -17.05 12.68
CA THR A 114 -16.41 -18.45 13.08
C THR A 114 -17.85 -18.83 12.71
N HIS A 115 -18.00 -20.00 12.10
CA HIS A 115 -19.32 -20.54 11.73
C HIS A 115 -20.13 -20.91 12.96
N ILE A 116 -21.39 -20.52 12.95
CA ILE A 116 -22.39 -20.88 13.97
C ILE A 116 -22.72 -22.37 13.80
N LEU A 117 -22.82 -23.08 14.93
CA LEU A 117 -23.12 -24.53 14.96
C LEU A 117 -24.35 -24.85 14.09
N GLU A 118 -24.19 -25.83 13.18
CA GLU A 118 -25.20 -26.38 12.24
C GLU A 118 -25.55 -25.50 11.02
N HIS A 119 -25.13 -24.26 10.92
CA HIS A 119 -25.39 -23.40 9.77
C HIS A 119 -24.07 -22.88 9.18
N THR A 120 -23.97 -22.81 7.86
CA THR A 120 -22.86 -22.17 7.12
C THR A 120 -22.87 -20.64 7.22
N VAL A 121 -23.26 -20.09 8.38
CA VAL A 121 -23.54 -18.68 8.61
C VAL A 121 -22.62 -18.13 9.69
N CYS A 122 -22.10 -16.92 9.52
CA CYS A 122 -21.25 -16.22 10.47
C CYS A 122 -21.93 -14.94 10.96
N LEU A 123 -21.49 -14.37 12.09
CA LEU A 123 -22.00 -13.07 12.56
C LEU A 123 -21.76 -11.95 11.52
N SER A 124 -20.72 -12.05 10.73
CA SER A 124 -20.45 -11.12 9.62
C SER A 124 -21.55 -11.08 8.53
N ASP A 125 -22.46 -12.06 8.50
CA ASP A 125 -23.60 -12.08 7.57
C ASP A 125 -24.71 -11.11 7.98
N PHE A 126 -24.83 -10.86 9.28
CA PHE A 126 -25.90 -10.03 9.88
C PHE A 126 -25.39 -8.68 10.37
N CYS A 127 -24.08 -8.57 10.61
CA CYS A 127 -23.44 -7.41 11.22
C CYS A 127 -22.35 -6.83 10.32
N SER A 128 -22.21 -5.51 10.33
CA SER A 128 -21.10 -4.84 9.66
C SER A 128 -20.38 -3.89 10.61
N VAL A 129 -19.09 -4.09 10.84
CA VAL A 129 -18.30 -3.16 11.66
C VAL A 129 -18.17 -1.82 10.95
N LYS A 130 -18.68 -0.77 11.60
CA LYS A 130 -18.74 0.58 11.05
C LYS A 130 -17.61 1.46 11.56
N LYS A 131 -17.35 1.41 12.88
CA LYS A 131 -16.34 2.24 13.53
C LYS A 131 -15.60 1.43 14.60
N ILE A 132 -14.30 1.67 14.71
CA ILE A 132 -13.48 1.25 15.85
C ILE A 132 -12.92 2.49 16.50
N ILE A 133 -13.17 2.63 17.81
CA ILE A 133 -12.81 3.78 18.61
C ILE A 133 -11.91 3.29 19.73
N HIS A 134 -10.66 3.79 19.76
CA HIS A 134 -9.74 3.50 20.85
C HIS A 134 -9.74 4.61 21.86
N ILE A 135 -9.93 4.28 23.13
CA ILE A 135 -9.92 5.23 24.24
C ILE A 135 -8.69 4.98 25.09
N THR A 136 -7.91 6.03 25.31
CA THR A 136 -6.71 5.96 26.13
C THR A 136 -6.58 7.14 27.07
N ASN A 137 -5.81 6.94 28.15
CA ASN A 137 -5.48 7.97 29.12
C ASN A 137 -4.11 8.57 28.82
N ALA A 138 -4.05 9.91 28.70
CA ALA A 138 -2.83 10.64 28.37
C ALA A 138 -1.65 10.32 29.31
N ASN A 139 -1.92 10.13 30.60
CA ASN A 139 -0.90 9.94 31.62
C ASN A 139 -0.28 8.53 31.62
N THR A 140 -0.99 7.53 31.09
CA THR A 140 -0.56 6.13 31.15
C THR A 140 -0.18 5.57 29.77
N GLN A 141 -0.49 6.28 28.68
CA GLN A 141 -0.35 5.77 27.31
C GLN A 141 1.09 5.33 26.99
N GLU A 142 2.09 6.14 27.36
CA GLU A 142 3.49 5.85 27.04
C GLU A 142 4.01 4.62 27.81
N SER A 143 3.68 4.51 29.09
CA SER A 143 4.04 3.35 29.91
C SER A 143 3.34 2.08 29.46
N LEU A 144 2.08 2.16 29.05
CA LEU A 144 1.32 1.03 28.51
C LEU A 144 1.91 0.55 27.19
N LEU A 145 2.28 1.44 26.27
CA LEU A 145 2.94 1.08 25.00
C LEU A 145 4.27 0.35 25.20
N LYS A 146 5.04 0.74 26.24
CA LYS A 146 6.31 0.07 26.58
C LYS A 146 6.10 -1.31 27.20
N ASN A 147 5.03 -1.50 27.99
CA ASN A 147 4.82 -2.70 28.79
C ASN A 147 3.93 -3.75 28.13
N THR A 148 2.94 -3.35 27.30
CA THR A 148 1.95 -4.26 26.69
C THR A 148 2.30 -4.67 25.26
N GLY A 149 3.35 -4.09 24.66
CA GLY A 149 3.90 -4.52 23.37
C GLY A 149 2.91 -4.43 22.20
N THR A 150 2.79 -5.53 21.45
CA THR A 150 2.08 -5.60 20.18
C THR A 150 0.56 -5.44 20.28
N MET A 151 -0.07 -5.94 21.34
CA MET A 151 -1.54 -5.91 21.50
C MET A 151 -2.13 -4.48 21.45
N LEU A 152 -1.54 -3.56 22.22
CA LEU A 152 -2.02 -2.18 22.26
C LEU A 152 -1.74 -1.46 20.95
N MET A 153 -0.61 -1.77 20.32
CA MET A 153 -0.25 -1.22 19.00
C MET A 153 -1.27 -1.66 17.93
N GLU A 154 -1.70 -2.91 17.94
CA GLU A 154 -2.74 -3.41 17.03
C GLU A 154 -4.08 -2.70 17.25
N GLN A 155 -4.51 -2.55 18.47
CA GLN A 155 -5.76 -1.84 18.78
C GLN A 155 -5.72 -0.38 18.30
N ILE A 156 -4.60 0.32 18.51
CA ILE A 156 -4.39 1.69 18.01
C ILE A 156 -4.37 1.73 16.48
N TYR A 157 -3.68 0.77 15.86
CA TYR A 157 -3.54 0.71 14.41
C TYR A 157 -4.88 0.50 13.69
N HIS A 158 -5.73 -0.39 14.22
CA HIS A 158 -7.04 -0.69 13.64
C HIS A 158 -8.11 0.35 13.96
N SER A 159 -7.83 1.29 14.87
CA SER A 159 -8.80 2.31 15.27
C SER A 159 -8.87 3.48 14.30
N GLN A 160 -10.09 3.81 13.87
CA GLN A 160 -10.35 4.98 13.03
C GLN A 160 -10.34 6.28 13.83
N PHE A 161 -10.78 6.20 15.09
CA PHE A 161 -10.81 7.30 16.04
C PHE A 161 -10.04 6.91 17.29
N ILE A 162 -9.23 7.84 17.80
CA ILE A 162 -8.48 7.66 19.05
C ILE A 162 -8.83 8.83 19.94
N ILE A 163 -9.45 8.54 21.09
CA ILE A 163 -9.80 9.53 22.10
C ILE A 163 -8.74 9.46 23.19
N VAL A 164 -8.01 10.54 23.38
CA VAL A 164 -7.02 10.69 24.45
C VAL A 164 -7.67 11.49 25.55
N ASN A 165 -7.98 10.79 26.65
CA ASN A 165 -8.64 11.33 27.82
C ASN A 165 -7.63 11.87 28.84
N ARG A 166 -8.04 12.84 29.69
CA ARG A 166 -7.24 13.46 30.75
C ARG A 166 -5.96 14.12 30.24
N CYS A 167 -6.06 14.81 29.13
CA CYS A 167 -4.96 15.57 28.56
C CYS A 167 -5.11 17.05 28.94
N THR A 168 -4.25 17.52 29.85
CA THR A 168 -4.35 18.87 30.42
C THR A 168 -3.35 19.87 29.81
N SER A 169 -2.34 19.38 29.08
CA SER A 169 -1.27 20.21 28.54
C SER A 169 -1.14 20.12 27.02
N LYS A 170 -1.03 21.26 26.33
CA LYS A 170 -0.77 21.32 24.88
C LYS A 170 0.58 20.72 24.46
N ILE A 171 1.55 20.67 25.36
CA ILE A 171 2.86 20.03 25.10
C ILE A 171 2.66 18.53 25.04
N GLN A 172 1.97 17.96 26.02
CA GLN A 172 1.62 16.54 26.08
C GLN A 172 0.75 16.12 24.87
N GLU A 173 -0.17 16.95 24.42
CA GLU A 173 -0.95 16.71 23.20
C GLU A 173 -0.05 16.51 21.98
N LYS A 174 0.95 17.39 21.76
CA LYS A 174 1.86 17.31 20.61
C LYS A 174 2.74 16.06 20.65
N GLU A 175 3.24 15.69 21.81
CA GLU A 175 4.08 14.51 22.00
C GLU A 175 3.28 13.22 21.77
N LEU A 176 2.11 13.10 22.40
CA LEU A 176 1.20 11.98 22.22
C LEU A 176 0.67 11.89 20.79
N GLN A 177 0.36 13.02 20.17
CA GLN A 177 -0.04 13.06 18.76
C GLN A 177 1.06 12.51 17.86
N LYS A 178 2.32 12.90 18.06
CA LYS A 178 3.47 12.38 17.30
C LYS A 178 3.66 10.88 17.55
N LEU A 179 3.55 10.44 18.79
CA LEU A 179 3.66 9.04 19.18
C LEU A 179 2.56 8.19 18.55
N ILE A 180 1.29 8.57 18.72
CA ILE A 180 0.14 7.84 18.20
C ILE A 180 0.14 7.84 16.66
N LYS A 181 0.48 8.97 16.03
CA LYS A 181 0.59 9.07 14.57
C LYS A 181 1.73 8.22 13.98
N SER A 182 2.74 7.88 14.75
CA SER A 182 3.76 6.94 14.31
C SER A 182 3.23 5.50 14.17
N TYR A 183 2.25 5.12 14.98
CA TYR A 183 1.59 3.81 14.92
C TYR A 183 0.34 3.81 14.03
N SER A 184 -0.47 4.85 14.08
CA SER A 184 -1.68 4.99 13.25
C SER A 184 -1.76 6.35 12.56
N PRO A 185 -1.13 6.53 11.38
CA PRO A 185 -1.09 7.81 10.67
C PRO A 185 -2.47 8.32 10.22
N ARG A 186 -3.42 7.41 9.99
CA ARG A 186 -4.76 7.70 9.44
C ARG A 186 -5.83 7.96 10.48
N SER A 187 -5.62 7.53 11.72
CA SER A 187 -6.61 7.72 12.78
C SER A 187 -6.85 9.21 13.07
N LYS A 188 -8.10 9.56 13.35
CA LYS A 188 -8.46 10.89 13.85
C LYS A 188 -8.27 10.90 15.36
N ILE A 189 -7.34 11.71 15.86
CA ILE A 189 -7.04 11.83 17.29
C ILE A 189 -7.87 12.98 17.85
N ILE A 190 -8.54 12.73 18.95
CA ILE A 190 -9.37 13.69 19.69
C ILE A 190 -8.81 13.75 21.11
N PHE A 191 -8.35 14.92 21.52
CA PHE A 191 -7.89 15.17 22.88
C PHE A 191 -9.03 15.77 23.69
N THR A 192 -9.19 15.33 24.92
CA THR A 192 -10.23 15.81 25.84
C THR A 192 -9.75 15.71 27.29
N ASP A 193 -10.13 16.69 28.11
CA ASP A 193 -9.87 16.64 29.56
C ASP A 193 -10.80 15.65 30.22
N GLU A 194 -12.08 15.63 29.79
CA GLU A 194 -13.08 14.66 30.22
C GLU A 194 -13.88 14.15 29.03
N ILE A 195 -14.27 12.88 29.10
CA ILE A 195 -15.16 12.28 28.11
C ILE A 195 -16.56 12.87 28.28
N SER A 196 -16.94 13.73 27.35
CA SER A 196 -18.22 14.43 27.36
C SER A 196 -19.02 14.16 26.08
N ASN A 197 -20.26 14.65 26.08
CA ASN A 197 -21.17 14.60 24.92
C ASN A 197 -20.62 15.24 23.65
N SER A 198 -19.68 16.18 23.77
CA SER A 198 -19.00 16.83 22.65
C SER A 198 -18.07 15.88 21.88
N SER A 199 -17.47 14.90 22.58
CA SER A 199 -16.56 13.93 21.96
C SER A 199 -17.29 13.03 20.93
N PHE A 200 -18.54 12.69 21.17
CA PHE A 200 -19.34 11.91 20.24
C PHE A 200 -19.72 12.69 18.96
N LYS A 201 -20.09 13.97 19.09
CA LYS A 201 -20.41 14.82 17.94
C LYS A 201 -19.24 14.96 16.98
N LEU A 202 -18.00 14.94 17.49
CA LEU A 202 -16.77 14.98 16.67
C LEU A 202 -16.52 13.67 15.89
N ILE A 203 -17.07 12.55 16.38
CA ILE A 203 -16.97 11.24 15.71
C ILE A 203 -18.06 11.07 14.66
N ASP A 204 -19.22 11.68 14.84
CA ASP A 204 -20.38 11.53 13.96
C ASP A 204 -20.48 12.62 12.87
N THR A 205 -19.51 13.55 12.81
CA THR A 205 -19.45 14.51 11.71
C THR A 205 -19.44 13.75 10.38
N LYS A 206 -20.54 13.86 9.63
CA LYS A 206 -20.63 13.46 8.22
C LYS A 206 -19.39 13.96 7.50
N LYS A 207 -18.83 13.17 6.57
CA LYS A 207 -17.75 13.59 5.67
C LYS A 207 -18.02 15.04 5.25
N GLN A 208 -17.34 15.99 5.87
CA GLN A 208 -17.30 17.34 5.33
C GLN A 208 -16.73 17.20 3.93
N PHE A 209 -17.52 17.58 2.96
CA PHE A 209 -17.16 17.60 1.56
C PHE A 209 -15.83 18.36 1.44
N LEU A 210 -14.83 17.72 0.89
CA LEU A 210 -13.45 18.22 0.74
C LEU A 210 -13.38 19.43 -0.24
N PHE A 211 -14.32 20.35 -0.17
CA PHE A 211 -14.36 21.49 -1.09
C PHE A 211 -13.22 22.47 -0.82
N LEU A 212 -12.92 22.72 0.45
CA LEU A 212 -11.86 23.63 0.83
C LEU A 212 -10.44 23.14 0.47
N PRO A 213 -10.02 21.89 0.81
CA PRO A 213 -8.73 21.37 0.36
C PRO A 213 -8.67 21.19 -1.17
N PHE A 214 -9.79 20.95 -1.84
CA PHE A 214 -9.83 20.91 -3.31
C PHE A 214 -9.60 22.31 -3.91
N LEU A 215 -10.24 23.35 -3.37
CA LEU A 215 -9.98 24.76 -3.74
C LEU A 215 -8.55 25.20 -3.41
N CYS A 216 -8.04 24.83 -2.23
CA CYS A 216 -6.64 25.07 -1.87
C CYS A 216 -5.66 24.37 -2.82
N GLY A 217 -5.99 23.15 -3.25
CA GLY A 217 -5.22 22.40 -4.25
C GLY A 217 -5.19 23.11 -5.61
N ILE A 218 -6.34 23.58 -6.10
CA ILE A 218 -6.43 24.36 -7.34
C ILE A 218 -5.67 25.70 -7.19
N GLY A 219 -5.82 26.38 -6.06
CA GLY A 219 -5.09 27.61 -5.76
C GLY A 219 -3.56 27.39 -5.74
N ALA A 220 -3.09 26.31 -5.12
CA ALA A 220 -1.68 25.95 -5.10
C ALA A 220 -1.14 25.64 -6.50
N ILE A 221 -1.93 24.96 -7.35
CA ILE A 221 -1.59 24.70 -8.75
C ILE A 221 -1.52 26.03 -9.52
N GLY A 222 -2.46 26.94 -9.30
CA GLY A 222 -2.47 28.27 -9.91
C GLY A 222 -1.26 29.11 -9.50
N ILE A 223 -0.92 29.15 -8.22
CA ILE A 223 0.27 29.84 -7.70
C ILE A 223 1.55 29.22 -8.27
N PHE A 224 1.63 27.88 -8.30
CA PHE A 224 2.75 27.18 -8.90
C PHE A 224 2.89 27.52 -10.39
N TYR A 225 1.77 27.59 -11.14
CA TYR A 225 1.77 27.98 -12.55
C TYR A 225 2.30 29.42 -12.73
N ILE A 226 1.85 30.37 -11.91
CA ILE A 226 2.30 31.78 -11.98
C ILE A 226 3.80 31.88 -11.65
N LEU A 227 4.26 31.21 -10.57
CA LEU A 227 5.67 31.19 -10.20
C LEU A 227 6.53 30.53 -11.29
N ALA A 228 6.07 29.42 -11.83
CA ALA A 228 6.74 28.73 -12.93
C ALA A 228 6.77 29.59 -14.20
N SER A 229 5.69 30.30 -14.53
CA SER A 229 5.63 31.22 -15.67
C SER A 229 6.60 32.38 -15.57
N ALA A 230 6.92 32.82 -14.37
CA ALA A 230 7.94 33.85 -14.14
C ALA A 230 9.38 33.30 -14.21
N PHE A 231 9.59 32.06 -13.77
CA PHE A 231 10.93 31.46 -13.62
C PHE A 231 11.44 30.79 -14.92
N PHE A 232 10.58 30.07 -15.65
CA PHE A 232 10.99 29.31 -16.83
C PHE A 232 11.46 30.17 -18.04
N PRO A 233 10.92 31.37 -18.31
CA PRO A 233 11.45 32.23 -19.38
C PRO A 233 12.91 32.65 -19.20
N LEU A 234 13.38 32.77 -17.93
CA LEU A 234 14.79 33.07 -17.63
C LEU A 234 15.75 32.01 -18.17
N TRP A 235 15.27 30.80 -18.41
CA TRP A 235 16.03 29.66 -18.94
C TRP A 235 15.64 29.32 -20.38
N ASN A 236 14.90 30.17 -21.07
CA ASN A 236 14.37 29.91 -22.42
C ASN A 236 13.55 28.59 -22.51
N ILE A 237 12.81 28.25 -21.45
CA ILE A 237 11.98 27.05 -21.36
C ILE A 237 10.51 27.47 -21.49
N SER A 238 9.79 26.89 -22.45
CA SER A 238 8.36 27.12 -22.57
C SER A 238 7.60 26.24 -21.57
N ILE A 239 6.68 26.82 -20.81
CA ILE A 239 5.83 26.09 -19.86
C ILE A 239 4.99 25.03 -20.60
N GLY A 240 4.55 25.35 -21.83
CA GLY A 240 3.82 24.39 -22.66
C GLY A 240 4.59 23.10 -22.90
N THR A 241 5.91 23.17 -23.12
CA THR A 241 6.77 21.99 -23.27
C THR A 241 6.82 21.16 -21.99
N VAL A 242 6.98 21.80 -20.82
CA VAL A 242 7.01 21.12 -19.52
C VAL A 242 5.69 20.39 -19.26
N ILE A 243 4.57 21.08 -19.47
CA ILE A 243 3.23 20.50 -19.28
C ILE A 243 2.99 19.34 -20.26
N SER A 244 3.36 19.51 -21.52
CA SER A 244 3.17 18.46 -22.53
C SER A 244 3.96 17.20 -22.23
N ILE A 245 5.22 17.32 -21.82
CA ILE A 245 6.07 16.19 -21.41
C ILE A 245 5.49 15.53 -20.16
N PHE A 246 5.15 16.31 -19.13
CA PHE A 246 4.58 15.82 -17.88
C PHE A 246 3.28 15.05 -18.10
N LEU A 247 2.34 15.64 -18.84
CA LEU A 247 1.07 14.98 -19.17
C LEU A 247 1.27 13.75 -20.05
N GLY A 248 2.19 13.80 -21.00
CA GLY A 248 2.53 12.65 -21.85
C GLY A 248 2.99 11.45 -21.03
N ILE A 249 3.90 11.65 -20.07
CA ILE A 249 4.37 10.58 -19.19
C ILE A 249 3.24 10.04 -18.31
N ILE A 250 2.40 10.92 -17.75
CA ILE A 250 1.28 10.50 -16.88
C ILE A 250 0.25 9.72 -17.69
N LEU A 251 -0.18 10.22 -18.85
CA LEU A 251 -1.16 9.55 -19.70
C LEU A 251 -0.69 8.15 -20.12
N GLN A 252 0.61 7.99 -20.35
CA GLN A 252 1.22 6.71 -20.67
C GLN A 252 1.29 5.79 -19.43
N ALA A 253 1.60 6.34 -18.25
CA ALA A 253 1.83 5.55 -17.03
C ALA A 253 0.52 5.08 -16.36
N ILE A 254 -0.56 5.88 -16.38
CA ILE A 254 -1.82 5.57 -15.68
C ILE A 254 -2.45 4.23 -16.09
N PRO A 255 -2.62 3.88 -17.37
CA PRO A 255 -3.23 2.61 -17.77
C PRO A 255 -2.42 1.41 -17.27
N PHE A 256 -1.10 1.47 -17.37
CA PHE A 256 -0.23 0.39 -16.92
C PHE A 256 -0.19 0.28 -15.40
N LEU A 257 -0.19 1.41 -14.67
CA LEU A 257 -0.30 1.41 -13.22
C LEU A 257 -1.64 0.78 -12.79
N LEU A 258 -2.73 1.10 -13.48
CA LEU A 258 -4.05 0.52 -13.19
C LEU A 258 -4.02 -1.01 -13.36
N ILE A 259 -3.48 -1.50 -14.47
CA ILE A 259 -3.32 -2.95 -14.71
C ILE A 259 -2.48 -3.58 -13.60
N GLY A 260 -1.33 -2.99 -13.26
CA GLY A 260 -0.45 -3.51 -12.21
C GLY A 260 -1.11 -3.56 -10.83
N VAL A 261 -1.87 -2.53 -10.48
CA VAL A 261 -2.61 -2.46 -9.20
C VAL A 261 -3.76 -3.46 -9.17
N LEU A 262 -4.50 -3.63 -10.27
CA LEU A 262 -5.55 -4.64 -10.36
C LEU A 262 -4.96 -6.05 -10.23
N LEU A 263 -3.86 -6.33 -10.90
CA LEU A 263 -3.19 -7.62 -10.82
C LEU A 263 -2.60 -7.88 -9.43
N SER A 264 -2.00 -6.87 -8.81
CA SER A 264 -1.53 -6.89 -7.42
C SER A 264 -2.67 -7.23 -6.45
N SER A 265 -3.81 -6.54 -6.60
CA SER A 265 -4.99 -6.75 -5.77
C SER A 265 -5.61 -8.14 -6.01
N PHE A 266 -5.58 -8.64 -7.24
CA PHE A 266 -6.01 -9.99 -7.56
C PHE A 266 -5.14 -11.05 -6.85
N ILE A 267 -3.81 -10.89 -6.90
CA ILE A 267 -2.87 -11.77 -6.19
C ILE A 267 -3.14 -11.75 -4.69
N GLN A 268 -3.41 -10.58 -4.11
CA GLN A 268 -3.64 -10.45 -2.66
C GLN A 268 -4.94 -11.12 -2.21
N VAL A 269 -6.03 -10.95 -2.96
CA VAL A 269 -7.37 -11.38 -2.55
C VAL A 269 -7.69 -12.82 -2.97
N PHE A 270 -7.32 -13.22 -4.19
CA PHE A 270 -7.74 -14.50 -4.76
C PHE A 270 -6.69 -15.61 -4.65
N LEU A 271 -5.40 -15.28 -4.60
CA LEU A 271 -4.36 -16.28 -4.49
C LEU A 271 -3.95 -16.49 -3.03
N SER A 272 -4.10 -17.72 -2.54
CA SER A 272 -3.63 -18.07 -1.20
C SER A 272 -2.10 -18.17 -1.17
N GLU A 273 -1.52 -17.91 0.01
CA GLU A 273 -0.06 -18.03 0.21
C GLU A 273 0.45 -19.44 -0.14
N LYS A 274 -0.32 -20.48 0.23
CA LYS A 274 0.02 -21.88 -0.06
C LYS A 274 0.14 -22.16 -1.56
N VAL A 275 -0.74 -21.56 -2.38
CA VAL A 275 -0.70 -21.72 -3.85
C VAL A 275 0.53 -21.04 -4.43
N ILE A 276 0.81 -19.81 -4.03
CA ILE A 276 1.97 -19.05 -4.54
C ILE A 276 3.29 -19.73 -4.11
N GLN A 277 3.41 -20.12 -2.84
CA GLN A 277 4.60 -20.82 -2.33
C GLN A 277 4.81 -22.18 -2.99
N ARG A 278 3.75 -22.85 -3.45
CA ARG A 278 3.85 -24.10 -4.21
C ARG A 278 4.35 -23.88 -5.64
N TRP A 279 3.99 -22.76 -6.26
CA TRP A 279 4.40 -22.41 -7.64
C TRP A 279 5.84 -21.90 -7.70
N PHE A 280 6.29 -21.16 -6.66
CA PHE A 280 7.66 -20.70 -6.59
C PHE A 280 8.56 -21.79 -5.98
N PRO A 281 9.51 -22.36 -6.75
CA PRO A 281 10.43 -23.38 -6.26
C PRO A 281 11.25 -22.85 -5.08
N LYS A 282 11.48 -23.69 -4.08
CA LYS A 282 12.33 -23.36 -2.92
C LYS A 282 13.81 -23.17 -3.31
N ASN A 283 14.23 -23.79 -4.40
CA ASN A 283 15.57 -23.63 -4.94
C ASN A 283 15.70 -22.22 -5.56
N ALA A 284 16.66 -21.42 -5.09
CA ALA A 284 16.83 -20.04 -5.49
C ALA A 284 16.99 -19.86 -7.01
N LEU A 285 17.78 -20.70 -7.66
CA LEU A 285 17.99 -20.63 -9.11
C LEU A 285 16.70 -20.92 -9.88
N LEU A 286 16.00 -22.02 -9.54
CA LEU A 286 14.74 -22.37 -10.18
C LEU A 286 13.67 -21.32 -9.92
N GLY A 287 13.63 -20.73 -8.72
CA GLY A 287 12.73 -19.62 -8.39
C GLY A 287 13.01 -18.36 -9.22
N MET A 288 14.27 -18.04 -9.48
CA MET A 288 14.66 -16.92 -10.34
C MET A 288 14.31 -17.19 -11.81
N LEU A 289 14.56 -18.40 -12.32
CA LEU A 289 14.16 -18.79 -13.68
C LEU A 289 12.63 -18.75 -13.86
N PHE A 290 11.88 -19.23 -12.88
CA PHE A 290 10.43 -19.12 -12.88
C PHE A 290 9.97 -17.65 -12.88
N ALA A 291 10.64 -16.78 -12.10
CA ALA A 291 10.37 -15.36 -12.08
C ALA A 291 10.61 -14.68 -13.44
N LEU A 292 11.64 -15.09 -14.20
CA LEU A 292 11.88 -14.64 -15.58
C LEU A 292 10.74 -15.05 -16.51
N VAL A 293 10.31 -16.30 -16.45
CA VAL A 293 9.18 -16.80 -17.27
C VAL A 293 7.91 -16.01 -16.95
N CYS A 294 7.61 -15.80 -15.67
CA CYS A 294 6.50 -14.94 -15.26
C CYS A 294 6.66 -13.53 -15.80
N GLY A 295 7.86 -12.93 -15.71
CA GLY A 295 8.14 -11.58 -16.22
C GLY A 295 7.91 -11.46 -17.74
N PHE A 296 8.24 -12.49 -18.49
CA PHE A 296 7.97 -12.57 -19.93
C PHE A 296 6.45 -12.67 -20.24
N CYS A 297 5.72 -13.47 -19.45
CA CYS A 297 4.28 -13.67 -19.68
C CYS A 297 3.41 -12.44 -19.34
N PHE A 298 3.87 -11.58 -18.43
CA PHE A 298 3.09 -10.41 -18.01
C PHE A 298 3.47 -9.17 -18.83
N PRO A 299 2.57 -8.63 -19.68
CA PRO A 299 2.83 -7.43 -20.48
C PRO A 299 2.68 -6.16 -19.61
N VAL A 300 3.51 -6.03 -18.59
CA VAL A 300 3.49 -4.91 -17.64
C VAL A 300 4.76 -4.10 -17.71
N CYS A 301 4.63 -2.78 -17.56
CA CYS A 301 5.77 -1.86 -17.52
C CYS A 301 6.38 -1.77 -16.11
N ASP A 302 7.48 -1.03 -16.00
CA ASP A 302 8.20 -0.72 -14.77
C ASP A 302 7.30 -0.19 -13.63
N CYS A 303 6.37 0.73 -13.92
CA CYS A 303 5.45 1.26 -12.90
C CYS A 303 4.50 0.21 -12.31
N ALA A 304 4.12 -0.80 -13.11
CA ALA A 304 3.19 -1.86 -12.70
C ALA A 304 3.88 -2.98 -11.91
N THR A 305 5.19 -3.17 -12.10
CA THR A 305 5.94 -4.23 -11.41
C THR A 305 6.09 -3.98 -9.90
N ILE A 306 6.11 -2.71 -9.46
CA ILE A 306 6.32 -2.36 -8.04
C ILE A 306 5.15 -2.82 -7.14
N PRO A 307 3.86 -2.55 -7.43
CA PRO A 307 2.76 -3.11 -6.67
C PRO A 307 2.72 -4.64 -6.71
N MET A 308 3.05 -5.25 -7.85
CA MET A 308 3.14 -6.71 -7.96
C MET A 308 4.27 -7.28 -7.11
N PHE A 309 5.46 -6.68 -7.14
CA PHE A 309 6.59 -7.06 -6.30
C PHE A 309 6.22 -7.04 -4.81
N LYS A 310 5.56 -5.97 -4.35
CA LYS A 310 5.05 -5.86 -2.98
C LYS A 310 4.10 -7.00 -2.63
N SER A 311 3.18 -7.35 -3.52
CA SER A 311 2.22 -8.44 -3.31
C SER A 311 2.89 -9.81 -3.26
N LEU A 312 3.87 -10.07 -4.11
CA LEU A 312 4.63 -11.32 -4.12
C LEU A 312 5.42 -11.51 -2.82
N ILE A 313 6.11 -10.46 -2.34
CA ILE A 313 6.82 -10.50 -1.06
C ILE A 313 5.85 -10.77 0.10
N LYS A 314 4.69 -10.10 0.14
CA LYS A 314 3.66 -10.34 1.16
C LYS A 314 3.12 -11.77 1.15
N LYS A 315 3.11 -12.42 0.01
CA LYS A 315 2.69 -13.83 -0.14
C LYS A 315 3.81 -14.84 0.11
N GLY A 316 4.99 -14.39 0.58
CA GLY A 316 6.09 -15.25 0.99
C GLY A 316 6.98 -15.76 -0.16
N VAL A 317 6.96 -15.09 -1.32
CA VAL A 317 7.92 -15.36 -2.40
C VAL A 317 9.32 -14.95 -1.93
N PRO A 318 10.38 -15.80 -2.18
CA PRO A 318 11.74 -15.44 -1.84
C PRO A 318 12.15 -14.08 -2.42
N THR A 319 12.82 -13.25 -1.64
CA THR A 319 13.20 -11.88 -2.03
C THR A 319 14.01 -11.85 -3.32
N SER A 320 14.92 -12.81 -3.51
CA SER A 320 15.72 -12.94 -4.73
C SER A 320 14.85 -13.13 -5.98
N SER A 321 13.88 -14.06 -5.94
CA SER A 321 12.97 -14.33 -7.06
C SER A 321 12.04 -13.14 -7.33
N ALA A 322 11.53 -12.50 -6.28
CA ALA A 322 10.68 -11.31 -6.44
C ALA A 322 11.46 -10.12 -7.02
N VAL A 323 12.73 -9.92 -6.62
CA VAL A 323 13.60 -8.88 -7.20
C VAL A 323 13.88 -9.18 -8.66
N VAL A 324 14.21 -10.44 -9.02
CA VAL A 324 14.40 -10.84 -10.43
C VAL A 324 13.15 -10.55 -11.24
N PHE A 325 11.97 -10.91 -10.76
CA PHE A 325 10.70 -10.58 -11.41
C PHE A 325 10.57 -9.07 -11.64
N MET A 326 10.83 -8.26 -10.63
CA MET A 326 10.67 -6.80 -10.70
C MET A 326 11.60 -6.16 -11.72
N VAL A 327 12.89 -6.55 -11.76
CA VAL A 327 13.88 -5.91 -12.64
C VAL A 327 13.86 -6.49 -14.06
N ALA A 328 13.52 -7.77 -14.24
CA ALA A 328 13.50 -8.42 -15.54
C ALA A 328 12.26 -8.06 -16.37
N THR A 329 11.07 -8.06 -15.73
CA THR A 329 9.80 -7.87 -16.43
C THR A 329 9.79 -6.66 -17.38
N PRO A 330 10.21 -5.44 -16.99
CA PRO A 330 10.17 -4.29 -17.87
C PRO A 330 11.21 -4.31 -19.01
N VAL A 331 12.14 -5.27 -19.00
CA VAL A 331 13.15 -5.43 -20.05
C VAL A 331 12.78 -6.51 -21.07
N ILE A 332 12.13 -7.60 -20.61
CA ILE A 332 11.92 -8.81 -21.41
C ILE A 332 10.46 -9.01 -21.86
N ASN A 333 9.54 -8.12 -21.52
CA ASN A 333 8.13 -8.30 -21.87
C ASN A 333 7.86 -8.14 -23.37
N PRO A 334 6.79 -8.73 -23.92
CA PRO A 334 6.48 -8.71 -25.35
C PRO A 334 6.34 -7.31 -25.95
N VAL A 335 5.82 -6.34 -25.17
CA VAL A 335 5.64 -4.95 -25.64
C VAL A 335 6.98 -4.30 -25.92
N VAL A 336 7.96 -4.53 -25.03
CA VAL A 336 9.32 -4.00 -25.16
C VAL A 336 10.07 -4.67 -26.32
N ILE A 337 9.84 -5.95 -26.54
CA ILE A 337 10.40 -6.69 -27.69
C ILE A 337 9.93 -6.05 -28.98
N VAL A 338 8.63 -5.86 -29.14
CA VAL A 338 8.01 -5.26 -30.32
C VAL A 338 8.50 -3.81 -30.52
N SER A 339 8.51 -3.00 -29.47
CA SER A 339 8.95 -1.60 -29.55
C SER A 339 10.43 -1.49 -29.95
N THR A 340 11.30 -2.35 -29.40
CA THR A 340 12.73 -2.38 -29.77
C THR A 340 12.93 -2.81 -31.22
N TYR A 341 12.18 -3.83 -31.67
CA TYR A 341 12.22 -4.30 -33.05
C TYR A 341 11.89 -3.18 -34.05
N TYR A 342 10.80 -2.46 -33.82
CA TYR A 342 10.42 -1.34 -34.69
C TYR A 342 11.36 -0.15 -34.57
N ALA A 343 11.85 0.20 -33.41
CA ALA A 343 12.78 1.30 -33.20
C ALA A 343 14.10 1.10 -33.95
N PHE A 344 14.58 -0.14 -34.04
CA PHE A 344 15.83 -0.49 -34.70
C PHE A 344 15.63 -1.16 -36.11
N ASN A 345 14.57 -0.74 -36.82
CA ASN A 345 14.30 -1.13 -38.21
C ASN A 345 14.29 -2.64 -38.46
N GLY A 346 13.75 -3.42 -37.56
CA GLY A 346 13.61 -4.86 -37.72
C GLY A 346 14.85 -5.69 -37.36
N ASN A 347 15.86 -5.10 -36.72
CA ASN A 347 17.06 -5.81 -36.34
C ASN A 347 16.84 -6.72 -35.11
N TRP A 348 16.64 -8.03 -35.37
CA TRP A 348 16.44 -9.04 -34.30
C TRP A 348 17.66 -9.23 -33.41
N LYS A 349 18.87 -8.97 -33.89
CA LYS A 349 20.10 -9.12 -33.09
C LYS A 349 20.10 -8.17 -31.91
N ILE A 350 19.61 -6.94 -32.09
CA ILE A 350 19.52 -5.93 -31.05
C ILE A 350 18.48 -6.33 -29.99
N VAL A 351 17.33 -6.80 -30.46
CA VAL A 351 16.27 -7.30 -29.58
C VAL A 351 16.77 -8.48 -28.73
N LEU A 352 17.44 -9.43 -29.37
CA LEU A 352 18.00 -10.59 -28.69
C LEU A 352 19.08 -10.20 -27.68
N ALA A 353 19.98 -9.26 -28.07
CA ALA A 353 21.00 -8.74 -27.16
C ALA A 353 20.38 -8.07 -25.92
N ARG A 354 19.34 -7.24 -26.10
CA ARG A 354 18.61 -6.60 -25.00
C ARG A 354 18.01 -7.63 -24.04
N ILE A 355 17.33 -8.65 -24.57
CA ILE A 355 16.71 -9.71 -23.77
C ILE A 355 17.76 -10.52 -23.02
N LEU A 356 18.78 -11.02 -23.70
CA LEU A 356 19.82 -11.86 -23.10
C LEU A 356 20.59 -11.10 -22.00
N LEU A 357 21.04 -9.87 -22.29
CA LEU A 357 21.74 -9.06 -21.32
C LEU A 357 20.84 -8.68 -20.14
N GLY A 358 19.57 -8.37 -20.42
CA GLY A 358 18.59 -8.12 -19.37
C GLY A 358 18.38 -9.32 -18.44
N MET A 359 18.28 -10.53 -18.99
CA MET A 359 18.17 -11.76 -18.18
C MET A 359 19.45 -12.04 -17.38
N ILE A 360 20.63 -11.85 -17.97
CA ILE A 360 21.91 -12.03 -17.28
C ILE A 360 22.03 -11.04 -16.11
N CYS A 361 21.74 -9.77 -16.35
CA CYS A 361 21.73 -8.75 -15.29
C CYS A 361 20.74 -9.10 -14.17
N ALA A 362 19.50 -9.48 -14.53
CA ALA A 362 18.46 -9.82 -13.56
C ALA A 362 18.85 -11.02 -12.68
N ILE A 363 19.39 -12.08 -13.28
CA ILE A 363 19.89 -13.24 -12.53
C ILE A 363 21.07 -12.85 -11.65
N GLY A 364 22.02 -12.07 -12.14
CA GLY A 364 23.15 -11.56 -11.36
C GLY A 364 22.70 -10.77 -10.12
N ILE A 365 21.70 -9.88 -10.29
CA ILE A 365 21.09 -9.14 -9.20
C ILE A 365 20.45 -10.11 -8.20
N GLY A 366 19.67 -11.09 -8.70
CA GLY A 366 19.02 -12.12 -7.87
C GLY A 366 20.01 -12.93 -7.02
N PHE A 367 21.15 -13.30 -7.58
CA PHE A 367 22.22 -13.99 -6.85
C PHE A 367 22.77 -13.15 -5.68
N ILE A 368 23.01 -11.85 -5.89
CA ILE A 368 23.48 -10.96 -4.82
C ILE A 368 22.46 -10.89 -3.67
N PHE A 369 21.16 -10.88 -3.98
CA PHE A 369 20.09 -10.93 -2.98
C PHE A 369 19.94 -12.32 -2.32
N THR A 370 20.39 -13.37 -2.96
CA THR A 370 20.43 -14.73 -2.36
C THR A 370 21.59 -14.87 -1.36
N PHE A 371 22.80 -14.44 -1.73
CA PHE A 371 23.98 -14.53 -0.86
C PHE A 371 23.98 -13.57 0.32
N LYS A 372 23.40 -12.37 0.14
CA LYS A 372 23.22 -11.40 1.21
C LYS A 372 21.74 -11.11 1.38
N PRO A 373 20.97 -12.05 1.95
CA PRO A 373 19.55 -11.86 2.13
C PRO A 373 19.34 -10.63 3.02
N MET A 374 18.49 -9.75 2.55
CA MET A 374 18.03 -8.61 3.33
C MET A 374 16.56 -8.82 3.60
N GLN A 375 16.19 -8.84 4.87
CA GLN A 375 14.77 -8.77 5.19
C GLN A 375 14.22 -7.48 4.59
N VAL A 376 13.22 -7.64 3.73
CA VAL A 376 12.51 -6.51 3.14
C VAL A 376 11.74 -5.84 4.27
N SER A 377 12.43 -4.94 4.99
CA SER A 377 11.75 -4.12 5.99
C SER A 377 10.95 -3.06 5.24
N TYR A 378 9.66 -3.10 5.44
CA TYR A 378 8.77 -2.04 5.00
C TYR A 378 9.14 -0.74 5.75
N SER A 379 8.87 0.41 5.16
CA SER A 379 9.09 1.69 5.84
C SER A 379 8.39 1.64 7.21
N ALA A 380 9.00 2.22 8.26
CA ALA A 380 8.43 2.24 9.61
C ALA A 380 7.00 2.82 9.70
N LYS A 381 6.48 3.37 8.58
CA LYS A 381 5.09 3.77 8.38
C LYS A 381 4.18 2.62 7.91
N SER A 382 4.73 1.46 7.58
CA SER A 382 4.00 0.26 7.17
C SER A 382 4.36 -0.90 8.09
N TYR A 383 4.05 -0.78 9.39
CA TYR A 383 4.06 -1.94 10.26
C TYR A 383 3.03 -2.94 9.75
N GLU A 384 3.53 -4.15 9.51
CA GLU A 384 2.79 -5.32 9.09
C GLU A 384 1.67 -5.61 10.07
N TYR A 385 0.44 -5.34 9.67
CA TYR A 385 -0.65 -6.30 9.91
C TYR A 385 -1.72 -6.03 8.85
N ASN A 386 -1.98 -7.04 8.04
CA ASN A 386 -3.16 -7.27 7.24
C ASN A 386 -3.87 -6.04 6.67
N CYS A 387 -3.47 -5.63 5.47
CA CYS A 387 -4.14 -4.61 4.68
C CYS A 387 -3.87 -3.15 5.07
N GLU A 388 -2.90 -2.49 4.40
CA GLU A 388 -2.70 -1.02 4.44
C GLU A 388 -3.95 -0.21 4.09
N CYS A 389 -5.00 -0.87 3.63
CA CYS A 389 -6.25 -0.24 3.23
C CYS A 389 -7.17 0.10 4.41
N GLY A 390 -6.84 -0.29 5.65
CA GLY A 390 -7.77 -0.14 6.78
C GLY A 390 -9.09 -0.91 6.55
N CYS A 391 -9.08 -1.82 5.57
CA CYS A 391 -10.21 -2.73 5.36
C CYS A 391 -10.19 -3.73 6.50
N LEU A 392 -11.04 -3.52 7.48
CA LEU A 392 -11.31 -4.54 8.46
C LEU A 392 -11.83 -5.76 7.72
N PHE A 393 -11.21 -6.93 7.94
CA PHE A 393 -11.77 -8.21 7.53
C PHE A 393 -13.22 -8.39 7.99
N LEU A 394 -13.59 -7.70 9.05
CA LEU A 394 -14.89 -7.66 9.69
C LEU A 394 -16.01 -6.98 8.86
N SER A 395 -15.67 -6.23 7.82
CA SER A 395 -16.67 -5.60 6.94
C SER A 395 -17.01 -6.43 5.71
N GLN A 396 -16.46 -7.64 5.58
CA GLN A 396 -16.67 -8.48 4.42
C GLN A 396 -17.97 -9.28 4.52
N LYS A 397 -18.83 -9.08 3.55
CA LYS A 397 -19.90 -10.05 3.29
C LYS A 397 -19.24 -11.37 2.88
N PRO A 398 -19.58 -12.52 3.51
CA PRO A 398 -19.05 -13.80 3.10
C PRO A 398 -19.46 -14.11 1.66
N GLY A 399 -18.57 -14.78 0.93
CA GLY A 399 -18.82 -15.19 -0.45
C GLY A 399 -18.15 -14.31 -1.51
N TRP A 400 -18.47 -14.59 -2.75
CA TRP A 400 -17.81 -13.98 -3.93
C TRP A 400 -17.97 -12.46 -4.00
N LYS A 401 -19.15 -11.94 -3.60
CA LYS A 401 -19.42 -10.49 -3.58
C LYS A 401 -18.53 -9.74 -2.58
N GLY A 402 -18.21 -10.35 -1.43
CA GLY A 402 -17.28 -9.78 -0.45
C GLY A 402 -15.85 -9.72 -1.00
N LYS A 403 -15.39 -10.81 -1.64
CA LYS A 403 -14.05 -10.83 -2.28
C LYS A 403 -13.91 -9.77 -3.38
N ILE A 404 -14.94 -9.56 -4.19
CA ILE A 404 -14.94 -8.51 -5.22
C ILE A 404 -14.88 -7.11 -4.57
N SER A 405 -15.66 -6.88 -3.52
CA SER A 405 -15.62 -5.60 -2.79
C SER A 405 -14.23 -5.32 -2.22
N LEU A 406 -13.61 -6.34 -1.62
CA LEU A 406 -12.25 -6.25 -1.10
C LEU A 406 -11.22 -5.98 -2.20
N PHE A 407 -11.34 -6.67 -3.32
CA PHE A 407 -10.48 -6.46 -4.49
C PHE A 407 -10.49 -4.99 -4.95
N TRP A 408 -11.67 -4.39 -5.10
CA TRP A 408 -11.78 -2.99 -5.48
C TRP A 408 -11.24 -2.02 -4.44
N GLN A 409 -11.46 -2.30 -3.15
CA GLN A 409 -10.91 -1.48 -2.07
C GLN A 409 -9.38 -1.53 -2.05
N HIS A 410 -8.80 -2.72 -2.20
CA HIS A 410 -7.34 -2.89 -2.32
C HIS A 410 -6.80 -2.14 -3.53
N ALA A 411 -7.43 -2.34 -4.70
CA ALA A 411 -7.03 -1.68 -5.94
C ALA A 411 -7.06 -0.15 -5.80
N GLN A 412 -8.15 0.39 -5.29
CA GLN A 412 -8.29 1.83 -5.09
C GLN A 412 -7.23 2.41 -4.14
N ASN A 413 -7.03 1.77 -2.99
CA ASN A 413 -6.06 2.25 -2.01
C ASN A 413 -4.62 2.16 -2.54
N GLU A 414 -4.27 1.07 -3.21
CA GLU A 414 -2.93 0.89 -3.77
C GLU A 414 -2.68 1.85 -4.93
N PHE A 415 -3.68 2.10 -5.78
CA PHE A 415 -3.61 3.08 -6.86
C PHE A 415 -3.27 4.49 -6.35
N PHE A 416 -3.98 4.97 -5.34
CA PHE A 416 -3.70 6.29 -4.77
C PHE A 416 -2.39 6.33 -3.98
N ASN A 417 -2.03 5.25 -3.30
CA ASN A 417 -0.77 5.18 -2.56
C ASN A 417 0.45 5.23 -3.48
N VAL A 418 0.41 4.51 -4.58
CA VAL A 418 1.53 4.47 -5.55
C VAL A 418 1.49 5.69 -6.46
N GLY A 419 0.29 6.12 -6.89
CA GLY A 419 0.07 7.22 -7.82
C GLY A 419 0.66 8.55 -7.34
N LYS A 420 0.57 8.87 -6.05
CA LYS A 420 1.18 10.10 -5.51
C LYS A 420 2.70 10.13 -5.67
N PHE A 421 3.37 9.00 -5.52
CA PHE A 421 4.82 8.91 -5.71
C PHE A 421 5.19 8.89 -7.20
N LEU A 422 4.33 8.30 -8.03
CA LEU A 422 4.47 8.37 -9.48
C LEU A 422 4.44 9.84 -9.96
N LEU A 423 3.49 10.64 -9.48
CA LEU A 423 3.40 12.06 -9.84
C LEU A 423 4.67 12.84 -9.47
N ILE A 424 5.21 12.61 -8.27
CA ILE A 424 6.45 13.25 -7.83
C ILE A 424 7.62 12.82 -8.73
N GLY A 425 7.78 11.52 -8.97
CA GLY A 425 8.84 10.99 -9.82
C GLY A 425 8.75 11.48 -11.25
N THR A 426 7.54 11.53 -11.82
CA THR A 426 7.28 12.06 -13.16
C THR A 426 7.63 13.54 -13.26
N PHE A 427 7.32 14.34 -12.24
CA PHE A 427 7.68 15.76 -12.22
C PHE A 427 9.19 15.95 -12.25
N ILE A 428 9.95 15.23 -11.41
CA ILE A 428 11.42 15.29 -11.39
C ILE A 428 11.99 14.89 -12.76
N SER A 429 11.49 13.80 -13.34
CA SER A 429 11.88 13.32 -14.66
C SER A 429 11.60 14.35 -15.76
N THR A 430 10.44 14.99 -15.73
CA THR A 430 10.06 16.05 -16.70
C THR A 430 11.04 17.22 -16.66
N VAL A 431 11.36 17.71 -15.46
CA VAL A 431 12.33 18.80 -15.30
C VAL A 431 13.68 18.41 -15.93
N PHE A 432 14.15 17.20 -15.65
CA PHE A 432 15.40 16.72 -16.22
C PHE A 432 15.33 16.57 -17.74
N GLN A 433 14.23 16.06 -18.31
CA GLN A 433 14.06 15.92 -19.76
C GLN A 433 14.12 17.29 -20.47
N VAL A 434 13.48 18.30 -19.89
CA VAL A 434 13.49 19.66 -20.43
C VAL A 434 14.89 20.28 -20.38
N ILE A 435 15.62 20.09 -19.28
CA ILE A 435 17.00 20.57 -19.15
C ILE A 435 17.92 19.83 -20.13
N SER A 436 17.82 18.51 -20.18
CA SER A 436 18.64 17.65 -21.07
C SER A 436 18.46 17.97 -22.55
N SER A 437 17.26 18.40 -22.97
CA SER A 437 16.99 18.79 -24.36
C SER A 437 17.75 20.05 -24.82
N LYS A 438 18.30 20.83 -23.90
CA LYS A 438 19.09 22.04 -24.18
C LYS A 438 20.59 21.77 -24.25
N ILE A 439 21.02 20.61 -23.82
CA ILE A 439 22.45 20.24 -23.81
C ILE A 439 22.77 19.48 -25.11
N SER A 440 23.68 20.02 -25.90
CA SER A 440 24.24 19.30 -27.06
C SER A 440 25.28 18.30 -26.54
N TRP A 441 24.97 17.01 -26.67
CA TRP A 441 25.84 15.91 -26.21
C TRP A 441 26.86 15.48 -27.30
N THR A 442 26.90 16.19 -28.44
CA THR A 442 27.57 15.79 -29.68
C THR A 442 29.10 15.94 -29.67
N ASP A 443 29.69 16.71 -28.76
CA ASP A 443 31.10 17.11 -28.84
C ASP A 443 32.04 16.31 -27.93
N ALA A 444 31.54 15.27 -27.26
CA ALA A 444 32.34 14.50 -26.32
C ALA A 444 32.93 13.26 -27.03
N ASN A 445 34.20 13.33 -27.45
CA ASN A 445 35.00 12.14 -27.75
C ASN A 445 35.24 11.31 -26.48
N LEU A 446 34.16 10.66 -26.02
CA LEU A 446 34.16 9.89 -24.76
C LEU A 446 34.67 8.47 -25.00
N ASN A 447 35.52 7.99 -24.12
CA ASN A 447 35.89 6.57 -24.07
C ASN A 447 34.62 5.72 -23.86
N THR A 448 34.58 4.49 -24.40
CA THR A 448 33.41 3.59 -24.31
C THR A 448 32.90 3.41 -22.90
N ILE A 449 33.78 3.30 -21.91
CA ILE A 449 33.40 3.15 -20.49
C ILE A 449 32.64 4.39 -19.96
N LEU A 450 33.15 5.59 -20.32
CA LEU A 450 32.50 6.84 -19.91
C LEU A 450 31.16 7.04 -20.61
N SER A 451 31.06 6.60 -21.88
CA SER A 451 29.80 6.58 -22.64
C SER A 451 28.76 5.65 -22.01
N ILE A 452 29.16 4.47 -21.52
CA ILE A 452 28.28 3.54 -20.77
C ILE A 452 27.76 4.23 -19.53
N LEU A 453 28.62 4.81 -18.70
CA LEU A 453 28.24 5.53 -17.48
C LEU A 453 27.28 6.69 -17.76
N LEU A 454 27.58 7.48 -18.77
CA LEU A 454 26.77 8.64 -19.17
C LEU A 454 25.38 8.21 -19.63
N LEU A 455 25.28 7.22 -20.54
CA LEU A 455 23.98 6.76 -21.02
C LEU A 455 23.18 6.02 -19.96
N MET A 456 23.80 5.25 -19.07
CA MET A 456 23.12 4.67 -17.89
C MET A 456 22.60 5.77 -16.95
N GLY A 457 23.41 6.79 -16.67
CA GLY A 457 22.97 7.95 -15.88
C GLY A 457 21.81 8.70 -16.53
N MET A 458 21.88 8.91 -17.85
CA MET A 458 20.77 9.50 -18.62
C MET A 458 19.51 8.63 -18.56
N ALA A 459 19.63 7.31 -18.72
CA ALA A 459 18.48 6.40 -18.61
C ALA A 459 17.78 6.51 -17.25
N PHE A 460 18.56 6.58 -16.18
CA PHE A 460 18.05 6.76 -14.83
C PHE A 460 17.29 8.08 -14.64
N LEU A 461 17.83 9.18 -15.14
CA LEU A 461 17.30 10.52 -14.94
C LEU A 461 16.14 10.85 -15.89
N LEU A 462 16.24 10.42 -17.17
CA LEU A 462 15.17 10.59 -18.15
C LEU A 462 13.92 9.80 -17.76
N SER A 463 14.11 8.65 -17.13
CA SER A 463 13.02 7.86 -16.56
C SER A 463 11.90 7.59 -17.57
N LEU A 464 12.29 7.11 -18.74
CA LEU A 464 11.40 6.81 -19.84
C LEU A 464 10.60 5.54 -19.56
N CYS A 465 9.43 5.40 -20.20
CA CYS A 465 8.72 4.14 -20.16
C CYS A 465 9.46 3.09 -21.02
N SER A 466 9.51 1.87 -20.56
CA SER A 466 10.20 0.75 -21.22
C SER A 466 9.74 0.47 -22.67
N SER A 467 8.55 0.97 -23.05
CA SER A 467 8.07 0.90 -24.43
C SER A 467 8.59 2.03 -25.33
N SER A 468 8.94 3.19 -24.77
CA SER A 468 9.41 4.37 -25.52
C SER A 468 10.93 4.58 -25.45
N ASP A 469 11.63 3.89 -24.54
CA ASP A 469 13.07 3.99 -24.35
C ASP A 469 13.86 3.61 -25.62
N ALA A 470 13.38 2.62 -26.38
CA ALA A 470 14.00 2.16 -27.61
C ALA A 470 14.03 3.25 -28.71
N ILE A 471 12.97 4.06 -28.80
CA ILE A 471 12.89 5.16 -29.77
C ILE A 471 13.92 6.25 -29.43
N VAL A 472 14.03 6.59 -28.16
CA VAL A 472 15.00 7.57 -27.66
C VAL A 472 16.43 7.04 -27.79
N ALA A 473 16.64 5.76 -27.43
CA ALA A 473 17.94 5.10 -27.60
C ALA A 473 18.42 5.09 -29.06
N ARG A 474 17.51 4.96 -30.03
CA ARG A 474 17.82 5.03 -31.44
C ARG A 474 18.40 6.39 -31.86
N SER A 475 17.96 7.50 -31.26
CA SER A 475 18.51 8.83 -31.55
C SER A 475 19.97 8.97 -31.16
N PHE A 476 20.47 8.16 -30.22
CA PHE A 476 21.86 8.13 -29.81
C PHE A 476 22.75 7.20 -30.66
N ALA A 477 22.16 6.41 -31.57
CA ALA A 477 22.86 5.36 -32.29
C ALA A 477 24.03 5.85 -33.18
N ASN A 478 23.98 7.10 -33.63
CA ASN A 478 25.03 7.70 -34.46
C ASN A 478 26.10 8.46 -33.65
N GLN A 479 25.90 8.60 -32.32
CA GLN A 479 26.72 9.46 -31.47
C GLN A 479 27.54 8.67 -30.44
N PHE A 480 27.05 7.51 -30.03
CA PHE A 480 27.64 6.72 -28.95
C PHE A 480 27.91 5.27 -29.39
N PRO A 481 28.90 4.59 -28.76
CA PRO A 481 29.14 3.18 -28.97
C PRO A 481 27.88 2.35 -28.71
N PHE A 482 27.63 1.33 -29.51
CA PHE A 482 26.39 0.56 -29.44
C PHE A 482 26.18 -0.14 -28.09
N ILE A 483 27.29 -0.57 -27.47
CA ILE A 483 27.21 -1.19 -26.12
C ILE A 483 26.68 -0.22 -25.06
N SER A 484 26.95 1.07 -25.18
CA SER A 484 26.42 2.11 -24.28
C SER A 484 24.92 2.30 -24.47
N ILE A 485 24.42 2.13 -25.70
CA ILE A 485 22.99 2.16 -26.01
C ILE A 485 22.29 0.93 -25.41
N LEU A 486 22.92 -0.25 -25.47
CA LEU A 486 22.40 -1.43 -24.76
C LEU A 486 22.39 -1.23 -23.25
N GLY A 487 23.39 -0.55 -22.69
CA GLY A 487 23.39 -0.14 -21.28
C GLY A 487 22.18 0.73 -20.92
N PHE A 488 21.85 1.70 -21.76
CA PHE A 488 20.65 2.54 -21.61
C PHE A 488 19.37 1.69 -21.66
N LEU A 489 19.23 0.80 -22.64
CA LEU A 489 18.05 -0.03 -22.86
C LEU A 489 17.83 -1.12 -21.81
N VAL A 490 18.88 -1.59 -21.15
CA VAL A 490 18.76 -2.63 -20.10
C VAL A 490 18.61 -2.00 -18.73
N PHE A 491 19.43 -1.00 -18.39
CA PHE A 491 19.45 -0.42 -17.06
C PHE A 491 18.24 0.47 -16.78
N GLY A 492 17.84 1.33 -17.75
CA GLY A 492 16.74 2.29 -17.57
C GLY A 492 15.44 1.65 -17.07
N PRO A 493 14.92 0.63 -17.77
CA PRO A 493 13.71 -0.06 -17.32
C PRO A 493 13.83 -0.80 -15.98
N MET A 494 15.03 -1.25 -15.61
CA MET A 494 15.25 -1.97 -14.36
C MET A 494 15.10 -1.07 -13.14
N ILE A 495 15.66 0.14 -13.22
CA ILE A 495 15.54 1.13 -12.15
C ILE A 495 15.73 2.53 -12.69
N ASP A 496 14.83 3.41 -12.33
CA ASP A 496 14.83 4.82 -12.69
C ASP A 496 14.35 5.69 -11.51
N ILE A 497 14.32 7.01 -11.70
CA ILE A 497 13.96 7.94 -10.63
C ILE A 497 12.46 7.83 -10.24
N LYS A 498 11.55 7.50 -11.20
CA LYS A 498 10.13 7.23 -10.90
C LYS A 498 9.99 6.00 -10.01
N ASN A 499 10.66 4.91 -10.40
CA ASN A 499 10.64 3.65 -9.66
C ASN A 499 11.21 3.83 -8.26
N LEU A 500 12.29 4.60 -8.12
CA LEU A 500 12.91 4.90 -6.85
C LEU A 500 11.96 5.69 -5.94
N THR A 501 11.23 6.68 -6.47
CA THR A 501 10.22 7.42 -5.70
C THR A 501 9.04 6.52 -5.30
N MET A 502 8.55 5.66 -6.19
CA MET A 502 7.47 4.71 -5.92
C MET A 502 7.87 3.67 -4.86
N LEU A 503 9.09 3.14 -4.95
CA LEU A 503 9.65 2.23 -3.94
C LEU A 503 9.80 2.91 -2.58
N SER A 504 10.18 4.20 -2.54
CA SER A 504 10.38 4.94 -1.29
C SER A 504 9.11 5.09 -0.46
N GLY A 505 7.96 5.00 -1.09
CA GLY A 505 6.66 5.02 -0.44
C GLY A 505 6.33 3.73 0.34
N ASN A 506 6.96 2.61 -0.03
CA ASN A 506 6.58 1.29 0.46
C ASN A 506 7.72 0.58 1.23
N PHE A 507 8.97 0.81 0.87
CA PHE A 507 10.11 0.06 1.36
C PHE A 507 11.10 0.91 2.15
N SER A 508 11.94 0.27 2.95
CA SER A 508 12.96 0.97 3.74
C SER A 508 14.05 1.58 2.85
N LYS A 509 14.57 2.73 3.25
CA LYS A 509 15.66 3.41 2.52
C LYS A 509 16.90 2.53 2.32
N LYS A 510 17.22 1.65 3.31
CA LYS A 510 18.34 0.71 3.22
C LYS A 510 18.14 -0.32 2.11
N PHE A 511 16.92 -0.86 1.97
CA PHE A 511 16.60 -1.81 0.90
C PHE A 511 16.69 -1.13 -0.47
N ILE A 512 16.12 0.05 -0.62
CA ILE A 512 16.13 0.81 -1.87
C ILE A 512 17.57 1.15 -2.29
N ALA A 513 18.39 1.66 -1.36
CA ALA A 513 19.78 1.96 -1.66
C ALA A 513 20.57 0.72 -2.11
N LYS A 514 20.42 -0.40 -1.39
CA LYS A 514 21.03 -1.67 -1.78
C LYS A 514 20.58 -2.12 -3.17
N LEU A 515 19.28 -2.06 -3.45
CA LEU A 515 18.73 -2.44 -4.75
C LEU A 515 19.31 -1.58 -5.87
N THR A 516 19.25 -0.25 -5.73
CA THR A 516 19.74 0.70 -6.75
C THR A 516 21.23 0.51 -7.02
N VAL A 517 22.04 0.41 -5.96
CA VAL A 517 23.49 0.19 -6.08
C VAL A 517 23.80 -1.15 -6.74
N THR A 518 23.08 -2.21 -6.35
CA THR A 518 23.26 -3.55 -6.94
C THR A 518 22.91 -3.55 -8.43
N VAL A 519 21.76 -3.00 -8.80
CA VAL A 519 21.33 -2.94 -10.21
C VAL A 519 22.34 -2.15 -11.05
N PHE A 520 22.77 -0.98 -10.53
CA PHE A 520 23.75 -0.14 -11.24
C PHE A 520 25.06 -0.89 -11.48
N PHE A 521 25.68 -1.45 -10.45
CA PHE A 521 26.98 -2.11 -10.60
C PHE A 521 26.91 -3.38 -11.43
N VAL A 522 25.85 -4.19 -11.30
CA VAL A 522 25.71 -5.40 -12.11
C VAL A 522 25.55 -5.04 -13.58
N CYS A 523 24.67 -4.10 -13.92
CA CYS A 523 24.48 -3.68 -15.31
C CYS A 523 25.77 -3.06 -15.88
N PHE A 524 26.42 -2.16 -15.13
CA PHE A 524 27.67 -1.54 -15.53
C PHE A 524 28.77 -2.58 -15.82
N PHE A 525 28.95 -3.53 -14.91
CA PHE A 525 29.96 -4.58 -15.04
C PHE A 525 29.69 -5.49 -16.23
N VAL A 526 28.44 -5.90 -16.44
CA VAL A 526 28.04 -6.72 -17.60
C VAL A 526 28.30 -5.96 -18.91
N MET A 527 27.96 -4.67 -18.98
CA MET A 527 28.22 -3.88 -20.18
C MET A 527 29.72 -3.68 -20.46
N CYS A 528 30.53 -3.48 -19.41
CA CYS A 528 32.00 -3.44 -19.55
C CYS A 528 32.56 -4.75 -20.10
N ILE A 529 32.13 -5.90 -19.57
CA ILE A 529 32.55 -7.22 -20.06
C ILE A 529 32.18 -7.38 -21.54
N CYS A 530 30.94 -7.03 -21.90
CA CYS A 530 30.48 -7.09 -23.30
C CYS A 530 31.31 -6.18 -24.24
N SER A 531 31.74 -5.03 -23.75
CA SER A 531 32.63 -4.14 -24.47
C SER A 531 34.02 -4.78 -24.69
N PHE A 532 34.61 -5.40 -23.67
CA PHE A 532 35.88 -6.10 -23.78
C PHE A 532 35.84 -7.29 -24.74
N ILE A 533 34.76 -8.04 -24.76
CA ILE A 533 34.55 -9.18 -25.69
C ILE A 533 34.33 -8.70 -27.13
N GLY A 534 34.06 -7.41 -27.32
CA GLY A 534 33.79 -6.88 -28.66
C GLY A 534 32.43 -7.30 -29.21
N LEU A 535 31.42 -7.43 -28.37
CA LEU A 535 30.07 -7.88 -28.73
C LEU A 535 29.45 -7.00 -29.83
N GLU A 536 29.85 -5.75 -29.93
CA GLU A 536 29.40 -4.82 -30.99
C GLU A 536 29.59 -5.37 -32.38
N ARG A 537 30.71 -6.07 -32.66
CA ARG A 537 31.03 -6.62 -33.98
C ARG A 537 30.05 -7.70 -34.47
N TYR A 538 29.31 -8.33 -33.53
CA TYR A 538 28.36 -9.39 -33.85
C TYR A 538 26.90 -8.88 -33.95
N ILE A 539 26.63 -7.71 -33.41
CA ILE A 539 25.26 -7.18 -33.30
C ILE A 539 24.97 -6.13 -34.37
N VAL A 540 25.92 -5.26 -34.65
CA VAL A 540 25.87 -4.25 -35.71
C VAL A 540 26.37 -4.86 -37.02
#